data_6c57381e473354dd98ad75f56bfae872
#
_entry.id   6c57381e473354dd98ad75f56bfae872
#
_cell.length_a   1.000
_cell.length_b   1.000
_cell.length_c   1.000
_cell.angle_alpha   90.00
_cell.angle_beta   90.00
_cell.angle_gamma   90.00
#
_symmetry.space_group_name_H-M   'P 1'
#
loop_
_entity.id
_entity.type
_entity.pdbx_description
1 polymer ?
#
loop_
_entity_poly.entity_id
_entity_poly.type
_entity_poly.pdbx_seq_one_letter_code
_entity_poly.pdbx_strand_id
1 'polypeptide(L)'
;MFYYGLKCISGVSWKRSVQLFKNSLFSSTAKNIKKFEENIHFRLPYDKFYLMERGKKRYISAPRVQDRQSDKFITKEILLPIYTKHMVYDNGASLDGKGFHFSLNNLKKDLVEHYKKYGRERRIILIDFSQYFPSADKSVIEKHHEKYFFEENIKNALSAYVYPHFEEKMFLKNKNGNFVYRRGERVLDESDLDDKGMPLGLEPS
;
A
#
# COMPACT_ATOMS: atom_id res chain seq x y z
N MET A 1 -12.00 1.14 12.31
CA MET A 1 -10.82 2.05 12.16
C MET A 1 -9.92 2.11 13.40
N PHE A 2 -10.40 2.31 14.64
CA PHE A 2 -9.57 2.35 15.87
C PHE A 2 -8.63 1.13 16.03
N TYR A 3 -9.16 -0.08 15.85
CA TYR A 3 -8.39 -1.32 15.89
C TYR A 3 -7.16 -1.29 14.95
N TYR A 4 -7.30 -0.74 13.75
CA TYR A 4 -6.19 -0.60 12.79
C TYR A 4 -5.16 0.43 13.24
N GLY A 5 -5.58 1.44 14.01
CA GLY A 5 -4.63 2.35 14.67
C GLY A 5 -3.74 1.62 15.68
N LEU A 6 -4.31 0.73 16.49
CA LEU A 6 -3.53 -0.12 17.39
C LEU A 6 -2.56 -1.04 16.63
N LYS A 7 -2.99 -1.61 15.50
CA LYS A 7 -2.13 -2.42 14.63
C LYS A 7 -0.98 -1.61 14.02
N CYS A 8 -1.16 -0.32 13.74
CA CYS A 8 -0.08 0.56 13.28
C CYS A 8 0.98 0.86 14.34
N ILE A 9 0.63 0.73 15.62
CA ILE A 9 1.55 0.94 16.76
C ILE A 9 2.34 -0.33 17.07
N SER A 10 1.72 -1.50 16.89
CA SER A 10 2.32 -2.80 17.22
C SER A 10 3.62 -3.04 16.46
N GLY A 11 4.64 -3.52 17.16
CA GLY A 11 5.96 -3.86 16.57
C GLY A 11 6.89 -2.68 16.27
N VAL A 12 6.38 -1.44 16.29
CA VAL A 12 7.14 -0.21 15.96
C VAL A 12 6.95 0.92 16.98
N SER A 13 6.49 0.58 18.19
CA SER A 13 6.19 1.53 19.26
C SER A 13 7.40 2.36 19.73
N TRP A 14 8.62 1.92 19.45
CA TRP A 14 9.86 2.63 19.76
C TRP A 14 10.10 3.87 18.87
N LYS A 15 9.45 3.96 17.70
CA LYS A 15 9.60 5.10 16.77
C LYS A 15 8.88 6.33 17.32
N ARG A 16 9.57 7.49 17.35
CA ARG A 16 9.00 8.76 17.84
C ARG A 16 7.67 9.13 17.14
N SER A 17 7.59 8.97 15.83
CA SER A 17 6.36 9.25 15.07
C SER A 17 5.18 8.38 15.52
N VAL A 18 5.45 7.13 15.86
CA VAL A 18 4.44 6.19 16.36
C VAL A 18 4.03 6.52 17.80
N GLN A 19 4.97 6.95 18.63
CA GLN A 19 4.66 7.42 20.01
C GLN A 19 3.77 8.67 19.99
N LEU A 20 4.05 9.63 19.12
CA LEU A 20 3.21 10.81 18.93
C LEU A 20 1.81 10.42 18.44
N PHE A 21 1.72 9.49 17.50
CA PHE A 21 0.44 8.97 17.03
C PHE A 21 -0.33 8.23 18.14
N LYS A 22 0.35 7.41 18.95
CA LYS A 22 -0.25 6.72 20.10
C LYS A 22 -0.90 7.72 21.07
N ASN A 23 -0.24 8.83 21.38
CA ASN A 23 -0.77 9.86 22.27
C ASN A 23 -2.00 10.58 21.68
N SER A 24 -2.14 10.63 20.36
CA SER A 24 -3.26 11.24 19.66
C SER A 24 -4.20 10.22 18.99
N LEU A 25 -4.13 8.95 19.35
CA LEU A 25 -4.82 7.86 18.66
C LEU A 25 -6.32 8.10 18.52
N PHE A 26 -7.00 8.50 19.59
CA PHE A 26 -8.45 8.76 19.56
C PHE A 26 -8.79 9.93 18.63
N SER A 27 -8.11 11.06 18.79
CA SER A 27 -8.36 12.24 17.96
C SER A 27 -7.98 12.00 16.49
N SER A 28 -6.92 11.27 16.23
CA SER A 28 -6.52 10.87 14.86
C SER A 28 -7.54 9.94 14.24
N THR A 29 -8.04 8.97 15.00
CA THR A 29 -9.09 8.05 14.53
C THR A 29 -10.39 8.80 14.22
N ALA A 30 -10.84 9.70 15.11
CA ALA A 30 -12.04 10.51 14.88
C ALA A 30 -11.91 11.38 13.62
N LYS A 31 -10.73 12.00 13.41
CA LYS A 31 -10.44 12.76 12.18
C LYS A 31 -10.49 11.90 10.91
N ASN A 32 -9.95 10.68 10.97
CA ASN A 32 -9.97 9.78 9.82
C ASN A 32 -11.38 9.28 9.52
N ILE A 33 -12.19 9.00 10.53
CA ILE A 33 -13.62 8.64 10.35
C ILE A 33 -14.36 9.79 9.70
N LYS A 34 -14.23 11.00 10.27
CA LYS A 34 -14.88 12.21 9.74
C LYS A 34 -14.48 12.48 8.28
N LYS A 35 -13.19 12.35 7.95
CA LYS A 35 -12.72 12.49 6.55
C LYS A 35 -13.40 11.49 5.63
N PHE A 36 -13.55 10.25 6.05
CA PHE A 36 -14.21 9.22 5.26
C PHE A 36 -15.69 9.51 5.07
N GLU A 37 -16.40 9.94 6.14
CA GLU A 37 -17.82 10.32 6.09
C GLU A 37 -18.07 11.56 5.21
N GLU A 38 -17.17 12.55 5.28
CA GLU A 38 -17.25 13.79 4.49
C GLU A 38 -16.66 13.63 3.07
N ASN A 39 -16.26 12.42 2.69
CA ASN A 39 -15.63 12.12 1.40
C ASN A 39 -14.36 12.95 1.11
N ILE A 40 -13.57 13.22 2.16
CA ILE A 40 -12.35 14.00 2.11
C ILE A 40 -11.15 13.07 2.20
N HIS A 41 -10.43 12.87 1.11
CA HIS A 41 -9.37 11.88 1.01
C HIS A 41 -7.97 12.47 0.79
N PHE A 42 -7.69 13.61 1.43
CA PHE A 42 -6.33 14.17 1.41
C PHE A 42 -5.37 13.35 2.28
N ARG A 43 -4.18 13.12 1.73
CA ARG A 43 -3.10 12.38 2.39
C ARG A 43 -2.02 13.31 2.90
N LEU A 44 -1.28 12.83 3.89
CA LEU A 44 -0.06 13.48 4.33
C LEU A 44 1.10 13.11 3.39
N PRO A 45 2.07 14.01 3.19
CA PRO A 45 3.25 13.71 2.38
C PRO A 45 3.97 12.47 2.87
N TYR A 46 4.44 11.65 1.93
CA TYR A 46 5.17 10.43 2.24
C TYR A 46 6.55 10.71 2.85
N ASP A 47 6.99 9.81 3.71
CA ASP A 47 8.36 9.75 4.17
C ASP A 47 9.20 8.97 3.14
N LYS A 48 10.09 9.67 2.42
CA LYS A 48 10.90 9.10 1.36
C LYS A 48 12.32 8.84 1.83
N PHE A 49 12.84 7.64 1.58
CA PHE A 49 14.20 7.25 1.93
C PHE A 49 14.68 6.07 1.09
N TYR A 50 16.00 5.90 1.05
CA TYR A 50 16.61 4.74 0.45
C TYR A 50 16.81 3.62 1.47
N LEU A 51 16.40 2.41 1.11
CA LEU A 51 16.63 1.20 1.87
C LEU A 51 17.58 0.27 1.09
N MET A 52 18.63 -0.20 1.77
CA MET A 52 19.48 -1.26 1.24
C MET A 52 18.94 -2.61 1.70
N GLU A 53 18.46 -3.42 0.78
CA GLU A 53 17.94 -4.75 1.07
C GLU A 53 18.62 -5.79 0.20
N ARG A 54 19.32 -6.72 0.82
CA ARG A 54 20.05 -7.82 0.12
C ARG A 54 20.93 -7.30 -1.04
N GLY A 55 21.66 -6.21 -0.82
CA GLY A 55 22.54 -5.59 -1.81
C GLY A 55 21.83 -4.74 -2.87
N LYS A 56 20.50 -4.64 -2.86
CA LYS A 56 19.73 -3.78 -3.76
C LYS A 56 19.31 -2.49 -3.05
N LYS A 57 19.57 -1.35 -3.67
CA LYS A 57 19.10 -0.04 -3.20
C LYS A 57 17.67 0.17 -3.70
N ARG A 58 16.73 0.34 -2.76
CA ARG A 58 15.32 0.58 -3.05
C ARG A 58 14.92 1.98 -2.57
N TYR A 59 14.17 2.69 -3.37
CA TYR A 59 13.55 3.96 -2.99
C TYR A 59 12.18 3.68 -2.39
N ILE A 60 11.99 4.05 -1.14
CA ILE A 60 10.78 3.78 -0.38
C ILE A 60 10.02 5.08 -0.14
N SER A 61 8.74 5.08 -0.46
CA SER A 61 7.78 6.15 -0.15
C SER A 61 6.79 5.62 0.88
N ALA A 62 7.03 5.89 2.16
CA ALA A 62 6.24 5.37 3.25
C ALA A 62 5.15 6.38 3.68
N PRO A 63 3.87 5.99 3.75
CA PRO A 63 2.82 6.85 4.25
C PRO A 63 3.00 7.12 5.75
N ARG A 64 2.49 8.27 6.20
CA ARG A 64 2.47 8.64 7.62
C ARG A 64 1.59 7.67 8.42
N VAL A 65 1.87 7.52 9.71
CA VAL A 65 1.16 6.57 10.57
C VAL A 65 -0.36 6.81 10.58
N GLN A 66 -0.80 8.06 10.51
CA GLN A 66 -2.21 8.43 10.42
C GLN A 66 -2.87 7.88 9.15
N ASP A 67 -2.20 8.02 8.01
CA ASP A 67 -2.71 7.51 6.71
C ASP A 67 -2.64 6.00 6.65
N ARG A 68 -1.59 5.39 7.23
CA ARG A 68 -1.49 3.92 7.35
C ARG A 68 -2.66 3.30 8.11
N GLN A 69 -3.26 4.02 9.07
CA GLN A 69 -4.47 3.57 9.76
C GLN A 69 -5.63 3.44 8.77
N SER A 70 -5.83 4.45 7.92
CA SER A 70 -6.86 4.44 6.88
C SER A 70 -6.58 3.39 5.81
N ASP A 71 -5.31 3.28 5.38
CA ASP A 71 -4.89 2.29 4.39
C ASP A 71 -5.17 0.85 4.88
N LYS A 72 -4.83 0.55 6.13
CA LYS A 72 -5.13 -0.76 6.73
C LYS A 72 -6.64 -1.04 6.80
N PHE A 73 -7.42 -0.03 7.15
CA PHE A 73 -8.87 -0.16 7.19
C PHE A 73 -9.44 -0.44 5.80
N ILE A 74 -9.08 0.37 4.81
CA ILE A 74 -9.52 0.19 3.41
C ILE A 74 -9.11 -1.19 2.89
N THR A 75 -7.86 -1.58 3.11
CA THR A 75 -7.35 -2.87 2.64
C THR A 75 -8.08 -4.04 3.27
N LYS A 76 -8.22 -4.05 4.60
CA LYS A 76 -8.72 -5.22 5.32
C LYS A 76 -10.25 -5.34 5.30
N GLU A 77 -10.96 -4.21 5.33
CA GLU A 77 -12.43 -4.21 5.42
C GLU A 77 -13.11 -4.05 4.05
N ILE A 78 -12.45 -3.41 3.10
CA ILE A 78 -13.05 -3.09 1.80
C ILE A 78 -12.44 -3.95 0.68
N LEU A 79 -11.12 -3.89 0.49
CA LEU A 79 -10.47 -4.56 -0.64
C LEU A 79 -10.41 -6.08 -0.49
N LEU A 80 -9.87 -6.57 0.61
CA LEU A 80 -9.63 -8.00 0.79
C LEU A 80 -10.92 -8.86 0.75
N PRO A 81 -12.05 -8.49 1.37
CA PRO A 81 -13.28 -9.30 1.32
C PRO A 81 -13.80 -9.53 -0.10
N ILE A 82 -13.51 -8.61 -1.01
CA ILE A 82 -13.93 -8.69 -2.41
C ILE A 82 -12.85 -9.39 -3.24
N TYR A 83 -11.62 -8.91 -3.19
CA TYR A 83 -10.56 -9.43 -4.06
C TYR A 83 -10.16 -10.86 -3.76
N THR A 84 -10.19 -11.31 -2.50
CA THR A 84 -9.85 -12.69 -2.16
C THR A 84 -10.71 -13.73 -2.85
N LYS A 85 -11.96 -13.36 -3.20
CA LYS A 85 -12.88 -14.24 -3.96
C LYS A 85 -12.46 -14.45 -5.41
N HIS A 86 -11.66 -13.52 -5.94
CA HIS A 86 -11.21 -13.51 -7.34
C HIS A 86 -9.72 -13.83 -7.49
N MET A 87 -9.00 -13.97 -6.39
CA MET A 87 -7.57 -14.32 -6.40
C MET A 87 -7.37 -15.80 -6.70
N VAL A 88 -6.29 -16.10 -7.42
CA VAL A 88 -5.83 -17.48 -7.63
C VAL A 88 -5.53 -18.11 -6.27
N TYR A 89 -5.94 -19.36 -6.09
CA TYR A 89 -5.76 -20.08 -4.82
C TYR A 89 -4.31 -20.11 -4.36
N ASP A 90 -3.37 -20.30 -5.29
CA ASP A 90 -1.93 -20.41 -5.01
C ASP A 90 -1.23 -19.08 -4.77
N ASN A 91 -1.97 -17.97 -4.78
CA ASN A 91 -1.41 -16.69 -4.36
C ASN A 91 -0.96 -16.74 -2.89
N GLY A 92 0.34 -16.77 -2.67
CA GLY A 92 0.95 -16.77 -1.34
C GLY A 92 1.38 -15.39 -0.85
N ALA A 93 1.12 -14.32 -1.60
CA ALA A 93 1.53 -12.97 -1.23
C ALA A 93 0.43 -12.23 -0.46
N SER A 94 0.80 -11.53 0.60
CA SER A 94 -0.01 -10.51 1.30
C SER A 94 -1.37 -10.99 1.87
N LEU A 95 -1.56 -12.29 2.02
CA LEU A 95 -2.78 -12.88 2.59
C LEU A 95 -2.50 -13.54 3.94
N ASP A 96 -3.40 -13.34 4.90
CA ASP A 96 -3.31 -13.98 6.21
C ASP A 96 -3.42 -15.50 6.05
N GLY A 97 -2.54 -16.26 6.76
CA GLY A 97 -2.45 -17.71 6.65
C GLY A 97 -1.76 -18.24 5.39
N LYS A 98 -1.37 -17.38 4.47
CA LYS A 98 -0.55 -17.69 3.30
C LYS A 98 0.80 -16.98 3.41
N GLY A 99 1.75 -17.37 2.60
CA GLY A 99 3.10 -16.80 2.62
C GLY A 99 4.11 -17.74 1.97
N PHE A 100 5.39 -17.52 2.21
CA PHE A 100 6.46 -18.29 1.59
C PHE A 100 6.31 -19.82 1.78
N HIS A 101 6.03 -20.27 3.00
CA HIS A 101 5.88 -21.71 3.27
C HIS A 101 4.63 -22.30 2.59
N PHE A 102 3.53 -21.55 2.53
CA PHE A 102 2.34 -21.97 1.79
C PHE A 102 2.67 -22.16 0.29
N SER A 103 3.27 -21.17 -0.33
CA SER A 103 3.66 -21.25 -1.75
C SER A 103 4.66 -22.36 -2.03
N LEU A 104 5.65 -22.55 -1.16
CA LEU A 104 6.65 -23.60 -1.31
C LEU A 104 6.03 -25.01 -1.19
N ASN A 105 5.10 -25.20 -0.26
CA ASN A 105 4.42 -26.49 -0.08
C ASN A 105 3.52 -26.80 -1.29
N ASN A 106 2.78 -25.82 -1.81
CA ASN A 106 1.97 -26.00 -3.01
C ASN A 106 2.86 -26.31 -4.22
N LEU A 107 3.92 -25.53 -4.45
CA LEU A 107 4.87 -25.82 -5.53
C LEU A 107 5.44 -27.24 -5.44
N LYS A 108 5.85 -27.69 -4.23
CA LYS A 108 6.35 -29.04 -4.03
C LYS A 108 5.30 -30.11 -4.39
N LYS A 109 4.05 -29.89 -3.98
CA LYS A 109 2.94 -30.79 -4.30
C LYS A 109 2.71 -30.86 -5.81
N ASP A 110 2.62 -29.72 -6.47
CA ASP A 110 2.38 -29.62 -7.90
C ASP A 110 3.51 -30.26 -8.71
N LEU A 111 4.76 -30.06 -8.30
CA LEU A 111 5.93 -30.68 -8.94
C LEU A 111 5.89 -32.21 -8.83
N VAL A 112 5.51 -32.74 -7.65
CA VAL A 112 5.39 -34.19 -7.45
C VAL A 112 4.26 -34.79 -8.28
N GLU A 113 3.10 -34.14 -8.30
CA GLU A 113 1.94 -34.57 -9.10
C GLU A 113 2.26 -34.52 -10.60
N HIS A 114 2.91 -33.43 -11.02
CA HIS A 114 3.33 -33.25 -12.41
C HIS A 114 4.33 -34.29 -12.85
N TYR A 115 5.35 -34.57 -12.01
CA TYR A 115 6.35 -35.59 -12.29
C TYR A 115 5.74 -37.00 -12.39
N LYS A 116 4.80 -37.35 -11.50
CA LYS A 116 4.08 -38.64 -11.54
C LYS A 116 3.27 -38.80 -12.83
N LYS A 117 2.67 -37.70 -13.33
CA LYS A 117 1.82 -37.73 -14.53
C LYS A 117 2.57 -37.70 -15.84
N TYR A 118 3.67 -36.93 -15.89
CA TYR A 118 4.35 -36.59 -17.16
C TYR A 118 5.84 -36.95 -17.20
N GLY A 119 6.42 -37.44 -16.10
CA GLY A 119 7.84 -37.75 -16.03
C GLY A 119 8.76 -36.52 -16.16
N ARG A 120 9.96 -36.74 -16.75
CA ARG A 120 11.02 -35.72 -16.84
C ARG A 120 10.94 -34.80 -18.08
N GLU A 121 10.05 -35.06 -19.01
CA GLU A 121 10.04 -34.40 -20.32
C GLU A 121 9.31 -33.04 -20.33
N ARG A 122 9.07 -32.46 -19.18
CA ARG A 122 8.35 -31.20 -19.05
C ARG A 122 9.25 -30.05 -18.61
N ARG A 123 8.81 -28.82 -18.89
CA ARG A 123 9.54 -27.60 -18.55
C ARG A 123 8.77 -26.81 -17.49
N ILE A 124 9.52 -26.16 -16.61
CA ILE A 124 8.99 -25.19 -15.63
C ILE A 124 9.33 -23.80 -16.20
N ILE A 125 8.33 -22.94 -16.25
CA ILE A 125 8.50 -21.54 -16.67
C ILE A 125 8.46 -20.69 -15.40
N LEU A 126 9.53 -19.93 -15.17
CA LEU A 126 9.60 -18.89 -14.12
C LEU A 126 9.40 -17.54 -14.80
N ILE A 127 8.44 -16.77 -14.27
CA ILE A 127 8.15 -15.43 -14.79
C ILE A 127 8.37 -14.44 -13.63
N ASP A 128 9.15 -13.40 -13.90
CA ASP A 128 9.37 -12.27 -12.97
C ASP A 128 9.17 -10.96 -13.73
N PHE A 129 8.44 -10.02 -13.10
CA PHE A 129 8.18 -8.71 -13.68
C PHE A 129 9.23 -7.71 -13.21
N SER A 130 10.04 -7.21 -14.15
CA SER A 130 11.00 -6.15 -13.84
C SER A 130 10.27 -4.87 -13.44
N GLN A 131 10.71 -4.26 -12.33
CA GLN A 131 10.17 -2.98 -11.85
C GLN A 131 8.63 -2.94 -11.73
N TYR A 132 8.01 -4.02 -11.28
CA TYR A 132 6.56 -4.14 -11.20
C TYR A 132 5.88 -2.91 -10.58
N PHE A 133 6.27 -2.52 -9.36
CA PHE A 133 5.65 -1.37 -8.68
C PHE A 133 5.91 -0.03 -9.38
N PRO A 134 7.14 0.33 -9.80
CA PRO A 134 7.38 1.57 -10.51
C PRO A 134 6.71 1.66 -11.89
N SER A 135 6.42 0.54 -12.52
CA SER A 135 5.82 0.49 -13.85
C SER A 135 4.31 0.24 -13.85
N ALA A 136 3.71 0.02 -12.68
CA ALA A 136 2.27 -0.22 -12.57
C ALA A 136 1.48 0.96 -13.12
N ASP A 137 0.57 0.68 -14.06
CA ASP A 137 -0.33 1.68 -14.60
C ASP A 137 -1.51 1.89 -13.64
N LYS A 138 -1.59 3.07 -13.07
CA LYS A 138 -2.63 3.44 -12.10
C LYS A 138 -4.03 3.39 -12.70
N SER A 139 -4.18 3.73 -13.97
CA SER A 139 -5.48 3.70 -14.66
C SER A 139 -6.07 2.29 -14.76
N VAL A 140 -5.21 1.28 -14.89
CA VAL A 140 -5.63 -0.13 -14.88
C VAL A 140 -6.14 -0.53 -13.50
N ILE A 141 -5.46 -0.08 -12.44
CA ILE A 141 -5.88 -0.34 -11.06
C ILE A 141 -7.22 0.33 -10.77
N GLU A 142 -7.39 1.58 -11.18
CA GLU A 142 -8.63 2.34 -11.00
C GLU A 142 -9.81 1.68 -11.73
N LYS A 143 -9.67 1.34 -13.02
CA LYS A 143 -10.69 0.58 -13.77
C LYS A 143 -11.04 -0.75 -13.12
N HIS A 144 -10.05 -1.39 -12.47
CA HIS A 144 -10.28 -2.63 -11.75
C HIS A 144 -11.08 -2.39 -10.47
N HIS A 145 -10.82 -1.29 -9.75
CA HIS A 145 -11.63 -0.87 -8.61
C HIS A 145 -13.08 -0.57 -9.03
N GLU A 146 -13.29 0.20 -10.10
CA GLU A 146 -14.62 0.54 -10.62
C GLU A 146 -15.48 -0.67 -10.93
N LYS A 147 -14.86 -1.76 -11.34
CA LYS A 147 -15.56 -3.03 -11.64
C LYS A 147 -16.24 -3.65 -10.41
N TYR A 148 -15.69 -3.45 -9.21
CA TYR A 148 -16.13 -4.14 -8.01
C TYR A 148 -16.73 -3.21 -6.94
N PHE A 149 -16.51 -1.91 -7.04
CA PHE A 149 -16.95 -0.93 -6.05
C PHE A 149 -17.84 0.11 -6.71
N PHE A 150 -19.08 0.23 -6.24
CA PHE A 150 -20.09 1.08 -6.83
C PHE A 150 -20.43 2.31 -5.98
N GLU A 151 -20.18 2.25 -4.67
CA GLU A 151 -20.44 3.37 -3.76
C GLU A 151 -19.43 4.49 -3.97
N GLU A 152 -19.93 5.73 -4.14
CA GLU A 152 -19.13 6.90 -4.47
C GLU A 152 -18.03 7.19 -3.44
N ASN A 153 -18.36 7.10 -2.14
CA ASN A 153 -17.38 7.30 -1.07
C ASN A 153 -16.23 6.28 -1.12
N ILE A 154 -16.54 5.04 -1.48
CA ILE A 154 -15.54 3.98 -1.61
C ILE A 154 -14.68 4.23 -2.85
N LYS A 155 -15.28 4.57 -3.98
CA LYS A 155 -14.54 4.91 -5.22
C LYS A 155 -13.56 6.05 -4.99
N ASN A 156 -14.02 7.14 -4.36
CA ASN A 156 -13.18 8.30 -4.08
C ASN A 156 -12.06 7.98 -3.09
N ALA A 157 -12.33 7.15 -2.08
CA ALA A 157 -11.29 6.68 -1.16
C ALA A 157 -10.24 5.83 -1.88
N LEU A 158 -10.66 4.95 -2.80
CA LEU A 158 -9.77 4.10 -3.57
C LEU A 158 -9.00 4.89 -4.64
N SER A 159 -9.64 5.85 -5.30
CA SER A 159 -8.97 6.76 -6.23
C SER A 159 -7.89 7.56 -5.52
N ALA A 160 -8.17 8.13 -4.35
CA ALA A 160 -7.16 8.82 -3.54
C ALA A 160 -6.05 7.90 -3.00
N TYR A 161 -6.27 6.59 -2.94
CA TYR A 161 -5.26 5.62 -2.62
C TYR A 161 -4.29 5.40 -3.79
N VAL A 162 -4.80 5.38 -5.01
CA VAL A 162 -4.03 5.24 -6.26
C VAL A 162 -3.37 6.56 -6.66
N TYR A 163 -4.14 7.66 -6.57
CA TYR A 163 -3.71 9.03 -6.89
C TYR A 163 -3.77 9.89 -5.62
N PRO A 164 -2.71 9.93 -4.82
CA PRO A 164 -2.72 10.67 -3.57
C PRO A 164 -2.86 12.17 -3.80
N HIS A 165 -3.89 12.77 -3.20
CA HIS A 165 -4.09 14.20 -3.16
C HIS A 165 -3.56 14.77 -1.85
N PHE A 166 -2.74 15.81 -1.92
CA PHE A 166 -2.15 16.49 -0.76
C PHE A 166 -2.80 17.86 -0.58
N GLU A 167 -3.15 18.22 0.66
CA GLU A 167 -3.65 19.57 0.94
C GLU A 167 -2.55 20.61 0.71
N GLU A 168 -2.76 21.57 -0.19
CA GLU A 168 -1.80 22.66 -0.48
C GLU A 168 -1.41 23.47 0.75
N LYS A 169 -2.35 23.69 1.68
CA LYS A 169 -2.08 24.41 2.95
C LYS A 169 -1.06 23.73 3.86
N MET A 170 -0.75 22.44 3.63
CA MET A 170 0.29 21.73 4.36
C MET A 170 1.69 22.03 3.82
N PHE A 171 1.78 22.67 2.68
CA PHE A 171 3.02 23.00 2.01
C PHE A 171 3.28 24.49 2.01
N LEU A 172 4.53 24.86 2.20
CA LEU A 172 5.02 26.21 1.98
C LEU A 172 5.86 26.20 0.71
N LYS A 173 5.72 27.24 -0.12
CA LYS A 173 6.66 27.45 -1.22
C LYS A 173 7.96 28.02 -0.65
N ASN A 174 9.07 27.35 -0.93
CA ASN A 174 10.39 27.89 -0.62
C ASN A 174 10.76 29.03 -1.59
N LYS A 175 11.92 29.68 -1.38
CA LYS A 175 12.42 30.77 -2.23
C LYS A 175 12.60 30.37 -3.71
N ASN A 176 12.70 29.07 -3.99
CA ASN A 176 12.88 28.51 -5.33
C ASN A 176 11.55 28.05 -5.95
N GLY A 177 10.41 28.34 -5.31
CA GLY A 177 9.09 27.96 -5.82
C GLY A 177 8.65 26.53 -5.52
N ASN A 178 9.51 25.71 -4.92
CA ASN A 178 9.19 24.31 -4.60
C ASN A 178 8.32 24.21 -3.35
N PHE A 179 7.39 23.28 -3.33
CA PHE A 179 6.57 23.00 -2.16
C PHE A 179 7.39 22.31 -1.06
N VAL A 180 7.36 22.86 0.15
CA VAL A 180 8.06 22.35 1.33
C VAL A 180 7.03 22.06 2.43
N TYR A 181 7.10 20.89 3.05
CA TYR A 181 6.20 20.55 4.15
C TYR A 181 6.47 21.41 5.39
N ARG A 182 5.41 21.86 6.06
CA ARG A 182 5.48 22.84 7.20
C ARG A 182 6.32 22.38 8.40
N ARG A 183 6.60 21.10 8.57
CA ARG A 183 7.36 20.52 9.71
C ARG A 183 8.69 19.91 9.32
N GLY A 184 9.24 20.22 8.17
CA GLY A 184 10.52 19.68 7.74
C GLY A 184 10.85 20.07 6.32
N GLU A 185 12.10 20.06 5.98
CA GLU A 185 12.68 20.41 4.69
C GLU A 185 12.37 19.36 3.60
N ARG A 186 11.11 18.89 3.51
CA ARG A 186 10.74 17.87 2.50
C ARG A 186 10.11 18.54 1.31
N VAL A 187 10.79 18.42 0.22
CA VAL A 187 10.30 18.83 -1.11
C VAL A 187 9.38 17.73 -1.61
N LEU A 188 8.19 18.08 -2.10
CA LEU A 188 7.40 17.18 -2.93
C LEU A 188 8.21 16.88 -4.18
N ASP A 189 8.38 15.61 -4.46
CA ASP A 189 8.97 15.15 -5.69
C ASP A 189 7.88 15.06 -6.75
N GLU A 190 8.13 15.57 -7.95
CA GLU A 190 7.19 15.47 -9.08
C GLU A 190 6.77 14.04 -9.37
N SER A 191 7.62 13.05 -9.04
CA SER A 191 7.30 11.63 -9.12
C SER A 191 6.12 11.17 -8.22
N ASP A 192 5.70 11.99 -7.23
CA ASP A 192 4.50 11.69 -6.43
C ASP A 192 3.20 11.91 -7.20
N LEU A 193 3.27 12.70 -8.26
CA LEU A 193 2.15 13.07 -9.14
C LEU A 193 2.12 12.25 -10.43
N ASP A 194 3.07 11.33 -10.61
CA ASP A 194 3.21 10.55 -11.83
C ASP A 194 2.02 9.57 -12.01
N ASP A 195 1.52 9.45 -13.23
CA ASP A 195 0.44 8.52 -13.61
C ASP A 195 0.87 7.05 -13.57
N LYS A 196 2.16 6.79 -13.42
CA LYS A 196 2.73 5.46 -13.31
C LYS A 196 3.38 5.24 -11.95
N GLY A 197 3.35 3.99 -11.54
CA GLY A 197 4.04 3.53 -10.36
C GLY A 197 3.23 3.62 -9.08
N MET A 198 3.26 2.52 -8.32
CA MET A 198 2.76 2.46 -6.96
C MET A 198 3.93 2.65 -5.99
N PRO A 199 3.80 3.53 -4.98
CA PRO A 199 4.87 3.73 -4.01
C PRO A 199 5.18 2.43 -3.26
N LEU A 200 6.47 2.06 -3.18
CA LEU A 200 6.90 1.00 -2.30
C LEU A 200 6.75 1.46 -0.85
N GLY A 201 6.03 0.70 -0.06
CA GLY A 201 5.76 1.01 1.35
C GLY A 201 4.29 1.32 1.65
N LEU A 202 3.41 1.31 0.65
CA LEU A 202 1.97 1.25 0.87
C LEU A 202 1.57 -0.14 1.41
N GLU A 203 0.57 -0.20 2.27
CA GLU A 203 -0.12 -1.42 2.62
C GLU A 203 -1.14 -1.72 1.50
N PRO A 204 -1.20 -2.87 0.90
CA PRO A 204 -0.59 -4.15 1.27
C PRO A 204 0.61 -4.52 0.39
N SER A 205 1.67 -3.76 0.38
CA SER A 205 2.89 -4.11 -0.36
C SER A 205 3.76 -5.12 0.36
#